data_0f9b9c1599a76a825e86654b7ed8a2b7
#
_entry.id   0f9b9c1599a76a825e86654b7ed8a2b7
#
_cell.length_a   1.000
_cell.length_b   1.000
_cell.length_c   1.000
_cell.angle_alpha   90.00
_cell.angle_beta   90.00
_cell.angle_gamma   90.00
#
_symmetry.space_group_name_H-M   'P 1'
#
loop_
_entity.id
_entity.type
_entity.pdbx_description
1 polymer ?
#
loop_
_entity_poly.entity_id
_entity_poly.type
_entity_poly.pdbx_seq_one_letter_code
_entity_poly.pdbx_strand_id
1 'polypeptide(L)'
;MNSLTSKIKNLKSWLIDVRRDLHKTPELGLEEFLTKEKIIKYLEEIGIDYTTYPNHTGVMAYINKNAKNTVAIRADIDALPIVETNNKSYKSIHSGKMHACGHDAHTAILLGSCKVLYDMRDELDVNVKFLFQPAEETVGGAKLLIKDGCMENPKVDYTIGLHVMPHINTGMVELQYGSMNASTDTVSITIEGKQGHGAYPHQGVDAIVAAGHVICALQSIVSRNIDPVDSVVLSLGVINGGIKENVICPKVTLGGTLRTLNPDTRRYTKERIKEIVDFTCKGLGAKGSVDIEEGYAPLVNDNFVVDIVKENAINLLGKDNVVFRKHPSLGAEDFSFFLEHSKGAFYHLGCRNEEKNILSPLHTAYFDIDEDCLEIGVMLHVLNTLSFAKL
;
A
#
# COMPACT_ATOMS: atom_id res chain seq x y z
N MET A 1 3.53 11.74 -29.90
CA MET A 1 3.31 10.31 -29.61
C MET A 1 4.33 9.40 -30.30
N ASN A 2 4.50 9.40 -31.64
CA ASN A 2 5.42 8.45 -32.32
C ASN A 2 6.89 8.52 -31.80
N SER A 3 7.44 9.71 -31.52
CA SER A 3 8.80 9.86 -30.98
C SER A 3 8.94 9.29 -29.55
N LEU A 4 7.98 9.53 -28.66
CA LEU A 4 7.98 9.03 -27.29
C LEU A 4 7.84 7.50 -27.26
N THR A 5 6.91 6.94 -28.06
CA THR A 5 6.74 5.49 -28.19
C THR A 5 8.03 4.80 -28.68
N SER A 6 8.72 5.41 -29.67
CA SER A 6 9.99 4.87 -30.15
C SER A 6 11.09 4.92 -29.08
N LYS A 7 11.20 6.02 -28.33
CA LYS A 7 12.17 6.15 -27.23
C LYS A 7 11.96 5.04 -26.18
N ILE A 8 10.72 4.82 -25.74
CA ILE A 8 10.42 3.83 -24.70
C ILE A 8 10.61 2.39 -25.21
N LYS A 9 10.22 2.09 -26.45
CA LYS A 9 10.51 0.78 -27.06
C LYS A 9 12.00 0.45 -27.11
N ASN A 10 12.85 1.46 -27.36
CA ASN A 10 14.29 1.27 -27.35
C ASN A 10 14.88 1.03 -25.94
N LEU A 11 14.11 1.31 -24.88
CA LEU A 11 14.50 1.04 -23.49
C LEU A 11 14.10 -0.38 -23.02
N LYS A 12 13.36 -1.15 -23.82
CA LYS A 12 12.84 -2.45 -23.39
C LYS A 12 13.89 -3.38 -22.81
N SER A 13 15.00 -3.59 -23.51
CA SER A 13 16.07 -4.47 -23.02
C SER A 13 16.66 -3.96 -21.73
N TRP A 14 16.90 -2.66 -21.63
CA TRP A 14 17.41 -2.04 -20.41
C TRP A 14 16.45 -2.19 -19.23
N LEU A 15 15.13 -1.99 -19.44
CA LEU A 15 14.10 -2.18 -18.40
C LEU A 15 14.08 -3.62 -17.88
N ILE A 16 14.17 -4.59 -18.79
CA ILE A 16 14.27 -6.02 -18.43
C ILE A 16 15.52 -6.31 -17.62
N ASP A 17 16.66 -5.77 -18.05
CA ASP A 17 17.93 -5.96 -17.35
C ASP A 17 17.90 -5.34 -15.95
N VAL A 18 17.38 -4.12 -15.80
CA VAL A 18 17.17 -3.45 -14.51
C VAL A 18 16.27 -4.28 -13.60
N ARG A 19 15.08 -4.69 -14.09
CA ARG A 19 14.15 -5.51 -13.32
C ARG A 19 14.80 -6.81 -12.84
N ARG A 20 15.50 -7.52 -13.72
CA ARG A 20 16.15 -8.79 -13.40
C ARG A 20 17.36 -8.63 -12.47
N ASP A 21 18.07 -7.51 -12.57
CA ASP A 21 19.14 -7.17 -11.63
C ASP A 21 18.60 -6.96 -10.21
N LEU A 22 17.49 -6.22 -10.07
CA LEU A 22 16.80 -6.03 -8.79
C LEU A 22 16.24 -7.36 -8.26
N HIS A 23 15.56 -8.14 -9.10
CA HIS A 23 14.95 -9.42 -8.74
C HIS A 23 15.94 -10.43 -8.14
N LYS A 24 17.18 -10.43 -8.61
CA LYS A 24 18.25 -11.33 -8.12
C LYS A 24 18.64 -11.09 -6.67
N THR A 25 18.45 -9.89 -6.15
CA THR A 25 18.93 -9.48 -4.83
C THR A 25 17.84 -8.85 -3.98
N PRO A 26 16.73 -9.57 -3.73
CA PRO A 26 15.61 -9.05 -2.94
C PRO A 26 16.03 -8.83 -1.48
N GLU A 27 15.58 -7.73 -0.90
CA GLU A 27 15.82 -7.36 0.49
C GLU A 27 14.50 -7.01 1.18
N LEU A 28 14.40 -7.31 2.47
CA LEU A 28 13.18 -7.05 3.25
C LEU A 28 13.08 -5.58 3.63
N GLY A 29 11.89 -5.16 4.00
CA GLY A 29 11.60 -3.78 4.39
C GLY A 29 12.56 -3.25 5.46
N LEU A 30 13.11 -2.07 5.25
CA LEU A 30 14.19 -1.38 5.99
C LEU A 30 15.58 -2.04 5.91
N GLU A 31 15.73 -3.12 5.16
CA GLU A 31 17.01 -3.79 4.88
C GLU A 31 17.45 -3.64 3.41
N GLU A 32 16.79 -2.80 2.61
CA GLU A 32 16.97 -2.64 1.16
C GLU A 32 18.25 -1.83 0.82
N PHE A 33 19.39 -2.18 1.46
CA PHE A 33 20.64 -1.43 1.29
C PHE A 33 21.25 -1.61 -0.09
N LEU A 34 21.33 -2.84 -0.58
CA LEU A 34 21.86 -3.13 -1.91
C LEU A 34 20.90 -2.64 -3.02
N THR A 35 19.59 -2.74 -2.77
CA THR A 35 18.54 -2.19 -3.66
C THR A 35 18.69 -0.67 -3.79
N LYS A 36 18.90 0.03 -2.66
CA LYS A 36 19.22 1.46 -2.63
C LYS A 36 20.46 1.80 -3.42
N GLU A 37 21.56 1.05 -3.24
CA GLU A 37 22.81 1.26 -3.97
C GLU A 37 22.61 1.10 -5.48
N LYS A 38 21.85 0.10 -5.91
CA LYS A 38 21.52 -0.11 -7.33
C LYS A 38 20.68 1.04 -7.89
N ILE A 39 19.65 1.47 -7.17
CA ILE A 39 18.82 2.62 -7.57
C ILE A 39 19.72 3.86 -7.76
N ILE A 40 20.56 4.16 -6.79
CA ILE A 40 21.51 5.29 -6.86
C ILE A 40 22.40 5.17 -8.11
N LYS A 41 23.00 4.01 -8.34
CA LYS A 41 23.82 3.76 -9.53
C LYS A 41 23.07 4.06 -10.84
N TYR A 42 21.82 3.57 -10.98
CA TYR A 42 21.01 3.85 -12.17
C TYR A 42 20.65 5.33 -12.30
N LEU A 43 20.39 6.04 -11.19
CA LEU A 43 20.12 7.48 -11.19
C LEU A 43 21.38 8.29 -11.60
N GLU A 44 22.57 7.88 -11.16
CA GLU A 44 23.84 8.46 -11.56
C GLU A 44 24.14 8.23 -13.05
N GLU A 45 23.86 7.03 -13.58
CA GLU A 45 23.98 6.72 -15.02
C GLU A 45 23.01 7.55 -15.87
N ILE A 46 21.83 7.89 -15.34
CA ILE A 46 20.86 8.80 -15.97
C ILE A 46 21.33 10.26 -15.88
N GLY A 47 22.09 10.61 -14.83
CA GLY A 47 22.55 11.97 -14.54
C GLY A 47 21.51 12.85 -13.84
N ILE A 48 20.53 12.25 -13.15
CA ILE A 48 19.47 12.95 -12.43
C ILE A 48 19.84 13.19 -10.96
N ASP A 49 19.49 14.36 -10.44
CA ASP A 49 19.71 14.67 -9.03
C ASP A 49 18.83 13.82 -8.11
N TYR A 50 19.39 13.40 -6.99
CA TYR A 50 18.68 12.60 -6.00
C TYR A 50 19.04 12.98 -4.55
N THR A 51 18.19 12.55 -3.63
CA THR A 51 18.38 12.67 -2.18
C THR A 51 18.22 11.31 -1.53
N THR A 52 19.08 11.01 -0.56
CA THR A 52 19.00 9.82 0.30
C THR A 52 18.76 10.24 1.74
N TYR A 53 18.29 9.31 2.54
CA TYR A 53 17.90 9.54 3.92
C TYR A 53 18.75 8.70 4.87
N PRO A 54 19.19 9.25 6.03
CA PRO A 54 20.08 8.54 6.95
C PRO A 54 19.36 7.43 7.74
N ASN A 55 18.05 7.55 7.93
CA ASN A 55 17.29 6.68 8.84
C ASN A 55 16.50 5.57 8.13
N HIS A 56 16.52 5.55 6.79
CA HIS A 56 15.85 4.51 5.99
C HIS A 56 16.47 4.37 4.60
N THR A 57 16.08 3.35 3.88
CA THR A 57 16.65 2.96 2.59
C THR A 57 16.01 3.68 1.40
N GLY A 58 14.97 4.47 1.59
CA GLY A 58 14.31 5.23 0.54
C GLY A 58 15.22 6.21 -0.21
N VAL A 59 14.87 6.48 -1.47
CA VAL A 59 15.55 7.45 -2.35
C VAL A 59 14.52 8.33 -3.03
N MET A 60 14.81 9.60 -3.19
CA MET A 60 14.02 10.53 -3.99
C MET A 60 14.88 11.14 -5.08
N ALA A 61 14.56 10.91 -6.35
CA ALA A 61 15.11 11.68 -7.47
C ALA A 61 14.13 12.80 -7.86
N TYR A 62 14.64 13.86 -8.52
CA TYR A 62 13.78 14.98 -8.86
C TYR A 62 14.23 15.75 -10.09
N ILE A 63 13.27 16.34 -10.80
CA ILE A 63 13.44 17.33 -11.86
C ILE A 63 12.74 18.61 -11.39
N ASN A 64 13.51 19.63 -11.04
CA ASN A 64 12.96 20.92 -10.63
C ASN A 64 13.01 21.91 -11.80
N LYS A 65 11.84 22.37 -12.21
CA LYS A 65 11.65 23.34 -13.31
C LYS A 65 11.16 24.70 -12.83
N ASN A 66 11.00 24.89 -11.52
CA ASN A 66 10.29 26.03 -10.94
C ASN A 66 8.88 26.20 -11.55
N ALA A 67 8.29 25.09 -11.96
CA ALA A 67 6.96 25.05 -12.55
C ALA A 67 5.87 25.21 -11.49
N LYS A 68 4.65 25.54 -11.94
CA LYS A 68 3.48 25.73 -11.09
C LYS A 68 3.08 24.46 -10.36
N ASN A 69 3.06 23.32 -11.08
CA ASN A 69 2.61 22.05 -10.55
C ASN A 69 3.80 21.11 -10.26
N THR A 70 3.64 20.28 -9.25
CA THR A 70 4.60 19.23 -8.89
C THR A 70 3.90 17.89 -8.85
N VAL A 71 4.44 16.91 -9.58
CA VAL A 71 3.96 15.54 -9.63
C VAL A 71 4.96 14.62 -8.93
N ALA A 72 4.48 13.76 -8.04
CA ALA A 72 5.24 12.65 -7.50
C ALA A 72 4.83 11.34 -8.17
N ILE A 73 5.81 10.50 -8.50
CA ILE A 73 5.60 9.15 -9.00
C ILE A 73 6.26 8.20 -8.00
N ARG A 74 5.51 7.22 -7.51
CA ARG A 74 6.00 6.29 -6.46
C ARG A 74 6.18 4.88 -7.00
N ALA A 75 7.26 4.25 -6.57
CA ALA A 75 7.43 2.80 -6.56
C ALA A 75 7.93 2.33 -5.18
N ASP A 76 7.39 1.24 -4.69
CA ASP A 76 7.92 0.47 -3.58
C ASP A 76 9.17 -0.31 -4.02
N ILE A 77 10.05 -0.69 -3.06
CA ILE A 77 11.35 -1.32 -3.38
C ILE A 77 11.66 -2.57 -2.57
N ASP A 78 10.85 -2.89 -1.56
CA ASP A 78 11.08 -4.03 -0.65
C ASP A 78 10.61 -5.37 -1.23
N ALA A 79 11.02 -6.45 -0.59
CA ALA A 79 10.70 -7.82 -0.95
C ALA A 79 10.12 -8.60 0.24
N LEU A 80 9.70 -9.83 -0.02
CA LEU A 80 9.03 -10.70 0.94
C LEU A 80 9.93 -11.86 1.42
N PRO A 81 9.71 -12.36 2.65
CA PRO A 81 10.42 -13.52 3.20
C PRO A 81 9.87 -14.83 2.63
N ILE A 82 9.97 -15.00 1.31
CA ILE A 82 9.46 -16.15 0.56
C ILE A 82 10.62 -16.85 -0.13
N VAL A 83 10.67 -18.17 -0.06
CA VAL A 83 11.63 -19.00 -0.81
C VAL A 83 11.17 -19.10 -2.26
N GLU A 84 11.89 -18.48 -3.17
CA GLU A 84 11.58 -18.57 -4.59
C GLU A 84 11.87 -19.97 -5.14
N THR A 85 10.90 -20.53 -5.88
CA THR A 85 11.00 -21.86 -6.48
C THR A 85 11.03 -21.83 -8.02
N ASN A 86 10.98 -20.65 -8.62
CA ASN A 86 11.11 -20.47 -10.07
C ASN A 86 12.42 -21.01 -10.61
N ASN A 87 12.39 -21.53 -11.84
CA ASN A 87 13.60 -21.94 -12.58
C ASN A 87 13.97 -20.89 -13.64
N LYS A 88 14.30 -19.68 -13.18
CA LYS A 88 14.66 -18.54 -14.03
C LYS A 88 16.12 -18.17 -13.85
N SER A 89 16.77 -17.68 -14.88
CA SER A 89 18.18 -17.24 -14.84
C SER A 89 18.41 -16.04 -13.92
N TYR A 90 17.33 -15.30 -13.62
CA TYR A 90 17.34 -14.14 -12.72
C TYR A 90 16.71 -14.43 -11.34
N LYS A 91 16.48 -15.69 -10.99
CA LYS A 91 16.04 -16.13 -9.68
C LYS A 91 16.85 -15.49 -8.55
N SER A 92 16.20 -15.21 -7.43
CA SER A 92 16.82 -14.70 -6.22
C SER A 92 18.06 -15.51 -5.81
N ILE A 93 19.15 -14.83 -5.53
CA ILE A 93 20.35 -15.40 -4.93
C ILE A 93 20.34 -15.30 -3.39
N HIS A 94 19.41 -14.54 -2.82
CA HIS A 94 19.19 -14.40 -1.38
C HIS A 94 18.19 -15.46 -0.92
N SER A 95 18.71 -16.49 -0.26
CA SER A 95 17.86 -17.59 0.27
C SER A 95 16.77 -17.06 1.18
N GLY A 96 15.53 -17.48 0.94
CA GLY A 96 14.38 -17.09 1.78
C GLY A 96 13.81 -15.70 1.48
N LYS A 97 14.30 -15.02 0.45
CA LYS A 97 13.77 -13.69 0.05
C LYS A 97 13.42 -13.70 -1.44
N MET A 98 12.33 -13.04 -1.82
CA MET A 98 11.84 -12.96 -3.20
C MET A 98 11.03 -11.70 -3.43
N HIS A 99 11.17 -11.07 -4.59
CA HIS A 99 10.22 -10.06 -5.08
C HIS A 99 8.91 -10.73 -5.55
N ALA A 100 8.13 -11.22 -4.59
CA ALA A 100 6.88 -11.95 -4.85
C ALA A 100 5.65 -11.02 -4.94
N CYS A 101 5.84 -9.69 -4.84
CA CYS A 101 4.82 -8.67 -5.05
C CYS A 101 5.07 -7.79 -6.29
N GLY A 102 6.24 -7.93 -6.94
CA GLY A 102 6.55 -7.21 -8.18
C GLY A 102 7.17 -5.82 -7.98
N HIS A 103 7.67 -5.51 -6.79
CA HIS A 103 8.29 -4.21 -6.49
C HIS A 103 9.58 -3.98 -7.29
N ASP A 104 10.26 -5.03 -7.73
CA ASP A 104 11.35 -4.97 -8.71
C ASP A 104 10.88 -4.41 -10.06
N ALA A 105 9.67 -4.77 -10.49
CA ALA A 105 9.07 -4.21 -11.71
C ALA A 105 8.63 -2.75 -11.50
N HIS A 106 8.03 -2.41 -10.36
CA HIS A 106 7.65 -1.03 -10.04
C HIS A 106 8.89 -0.13 -10.03
N THR A 107 9.97 -0.57 -9.40
CA THR A 107 11.26 0.14 -9.36
C THR A 107 11.85 0.31 -10.77
N ALA A 108 11.83 -0.73 -11.60
CA ALA A 108 12.32 -0.66 -12.98
C ALA A 108 11.49 0.29 -13.85
N ILE A 109 10.17 0.28 -13.69
CA ILE A 109 9.25 1.21 -14.36
C ILE A 109 9.55 2.65 -13.93
N LEU A 110 9.75 2.89 -12.63
CA LEU A 110 10.06 4.23 -12.12
C LEU A 110 11.42 4.73 -12.63
N LEU A 111 12.46 3.89 -12.64
CA LEU A 111 13.76 4.23 -13.23
C LEU A 111 13.67 4.52 -14.73
N GLY A 112 12.87 3.75 -15.46
CA GLY A 112 12.59 4.02 -16.88
C GLY A 112 11.88 5.37 -17.08
N SER A 113 10.95 5.68 -16.20
CA SER A 113 10.24 6.97 -16.20
C SER A 113 11.18 8.13 -15.88
N CYS A 114 12.10 7.95 -14.90
CA CYS A 114 13.18 8.90 -14.62
C CYS A 114 13.98 9.20 -15.88
N LYS A 115 14.45 8.15 -16.56
CA LYS A 115 15.29 8.29 -17.77
C LYS A 115 14.59 9.03 -18.88
N VAL A 116 13.35 8.66 -19.19
CA VAL A 116 12.58 9.29 -20.28
C VAL A 116 12.25 10.76 -19.96
N LEU A 117 11.78 11.04 -18.75
CA LEU A 117 11.43 12.41 -18.33
C LEU A 117 12.67 13.29 -18.20
N TYR A 118 13.81 12.75 -17.75
CA TYR A 118 15.06 13.49 -17.68
C TYR A 118 15.61 13.81 -19.07
N ASP A 119 15.53 12.89 -20.04
CA ASP A 119 15.93 13.12 -21.43
C ASP A 119 15.11 14.22 -22.12
N MET A 120 13.88 14.45 -21.66
CA MET A 120 13.01 15.51 -22.17
C MET A 120 12.82 16.66 -21.19
N ARG A 121 13.66 16.78 -20.16
CA ARG A 121 13.52 17.78 -19.09
C ARG A 121 13.42 19.22 -19.57
N ASP A 122 14.06 19.55 -20.68
CA ASP A 122 14.03 20.92 -21.22
C ASP A 122 12.66 21.30 -21.81
N GLU A 123 11.85 20.30 -22.15
CA GLU A 123 10.49 20.46 -22.67
C GLU A 123 9.41 20.35 -21.56
N LEU A 124 9.80 20.04 -20.30
CA LEU A 124 8.86 19.88 -19.20
C LEU A 124 8.45 21.24 -18.60
N ASP A 125 7.15 21.40 -18.38
CA ASP A 125 6.55 22.51 -17.61
C ASP A 125 5.87 21.97 -16.32
N VAL A 126 6.56 21.08 -15.63
CA VAL A 126 6.12 20.45 -14.38
C VAL A 126 7.34 20.01 -13.58
N ASN A 127 7.30 20.17 -12.25
CA ASN A 127 8.29 19.56 -11.36
C ASN A 127 7.94 18.10 -11.17
N VAL A 128 8.95 17.21 -11.17
CA VAL A 128 8.73 15.78 -10.99
C VAL A 128 9.57 15.26 -9.84
N LYS A 129 8.94 14.52 -8.93
CA LYS A 129 9.62 13.75 -7.88
C LYS A 129 9.39 12.27 -8.12
N PHE A 130 10.45 11.49 -8.03
CA PHE A 130 10.43 10.04 -8.17
C PHE A 130 10.74 9.44 -6.79
N LEU A 131 9.75 8.79 -6.21
CA LEU A 131 9.80 8.29 -4.84
C LEU A 131 10.04 6.77 -4.85
N PHE A 132 11.27 6.36 -4.56
CA PHE A 132 11.63 4.96 -4.33
C PHE A 132 11.42 4.66 -2.86
N GLN A 133 10.29 4.04 -2.55
CA GLN A 133 9.78 3.91 -1.20
C GLN A 133 10.13 2.54 -0.59
N PRO A 134 10.75 2.49 0.61
CA PRO A 134 11.04 1.24 1.31
C PRO A 134 9.82 0.70 2.04
N ALA A 135 9.90 -0.57 2.48
CA ALA A 135 9.11 -1.15 3.57
C ALA A 135 7.59 -1.03 3.43
N GLU A 136 7.04 -1.21 2.21
CA GLU A 136 5.59 -1.25 1.99
C GLU A 136 4.95 -2.43 2.73
N GLU A 137 5.57 -3.61 2.65
CA GLU A 137 5.05 -4.88 3.18
C GLU A 137 5.19 -5.02 4.71
N THR A 138 5.75 -4.01 5.39
CA THR A 138 6.07 -4.12 6.83
C THR A 138 5.53 -2.95 7.64
N VAL A 139 6.28 -1.84 7.70
CA VAL A 139 6.00 -0.72 8.62
C VAL A 139 5.31 0.48 7.96
N GLY A 140 5.08 0.43 6.64
CA GLY A 140 4.53 1.56 5.90
C GLY A 140 5.55 2.67 5.68
N GLY A 141 6.56 2.39 4.85
CA GLY A 141 7.70 3.27 4.60
C GLY A 141 7.34 4.60 3.93
N ALA A 142 6.12 4.73 3.38
CA ALA A 142 5.60 6.01 2.89
C ALA A 142 5.65 7.10 3.98
N LYS A 143 5.26 6.76 5.23
CA LYS A 143 5.34 7.70 6.36
C LYS A 143 6.75 8.21 6.62
N LEU A 144 7.77 7.38 6.42
CA LEU A 144 9.17 7.75 6.61
C LEU A 144 9.59 8.81 5.59
N LEU A 145 9.31 8.58 4.31
CA LEU A 145 9.59 9.54 3.25
C LEU A 145 8.84 10.86 3.45
N ILE A 146 7.56 10.81 3.83
CA ILE A 146 6.75 12.00 4.10
C ILE A 146 7.33 12.79 5.28
N LYS A 147 7.69 12.12 6.37
CA LYS A 147 8.31 12.73 7.55
C LYS A 147 9.62 13.44 7.20
N ASP A 148 10.38 12.89 6.27
CA ASP A 148 11.64 13.46 5.81
C ASP A 148 11.46 14.46 4.66
N GLY A 149 10.20 14.88 4.38
CA GLY A 149 9.86 16.03 3.55
C GLY A 149 9.75 15.73 2.05
N CYS A 150 9.58 14.49 1.61
CA CYS A 150 9.47 14.18 0.18
C CYS A 150 8.29 14.88 -0.51
N MET A 151 7.25 15.25 0.24
CA MET A 151 6.06 15.96 -0.29
C MET A 151 6.20 17.47 -0.30
N GLU A 152 7.31 18.02 0.22
CA GLU A 152 7.56 19.46 0.37
C GLU A 152 8.75 19.92 -0.50
N ASN A 153 8.86 21.19 -0.77
CA ASN A 153 9.98 21.90 -1.42
C ASN A 153 10.44 21.33 -2.78
N PRO A 154 9.62 21.46 -3.85
CA PRO A 154 8.29 22.06 -3.92
C PRO A 154 7.22 21.13 -3.36
N LYS A 155 6.09 21.70 -2.91
CA LYS A 155 4.94 20.93 -2.44
C LYS A 155 4.39 20.09 -3.60
N VAL A 156 4.08 18.83 -3.32
CA VAL A 156 3.48 17.93 -4.30
C VAL A 156 1.99 18.18 -4.42
N ASP A 157 1.53 18.43 -5.65
CA ASP A 157 0.12 18.64 -5.98
C ASP A 157 -0.58 17.35 -6.37
N TYR A 158 0.13 16.48 -7.10
CA TYR A 158 -0.41 15.20 -7.60
C TYR A 158 0.56 14.06 -7.35
N THR A 159 0.03 12.92 -6.89
CA THR A 159 0.83 11.69 -6.71
C THR A 159 0.21 10.56 -7.51
N ILE A 160 1.02 9.84 -8.28
CA ILE A 160 0.61 8.65 -9.02
C ILE A 160 1.49 7.45 -8.64
N GLY A 161 0.86 6.29 -8.59
CA GLY A 161 1.51 5.01 -8.39
C GLY A 161 0.79 3.91 -9.16
N LEU A 162 1.48 2.83 -9.42
CA LEU A 162 0.88 1.63 -10.02
C LEU A 162 1.31 0.38 -9.25
N HIS A 163 0.53 -0.69 -9.40
CA HIS A 163 0.91 -2.03 -8.96
C HIS A 163 0.71 -3.04 -10.10
N VAL A 164 1.69 -3.90 -10.34
CA VAL A 164 1.54 -5.00 -11.30
C VAL A 164 0.61 -6.08 -10.74
N MET A 165 -0.38 -6.51 -11.52
CA MET A 165 -1.41 -7.44 -11.05
C MET A 165 -1.54 -8.68 -11.94
N PRO A 166 -1.32 -9.90 -11.36
CA PRO A 166 -1.34 -11.15 -12.13
C PRO A 166 -2.75 -11.68 -12.44
N HIS A 167 -3.81 -11.01 -12.01
CA HIS A 167 -5.18 -11.33 -12.44
C HIS A 167 -5.62 -10.55 -13.69
N ILE A 168 -4.78 -9.61 -14.15
CA ILE A 168 -5.03 -8.77 -15.33
C ILE A 168 -3.99 -9.11 -16.40
N ASN A 169 -4.41 -9.28 -17.63
CA ASN A 169 -3.51 -9.59 -18.73
C ASN A 169 -2.59 -8.41 -19.05
N THR A 170 -1.36 -8.69 -19.42
CA THR A 170 -0.42 -7.70 -19.96
C THR A 170 -1.07 -6.96 -21.13
N GLY A 171 -0.91 -5.65 -21.18
CA GLY A 171 -1.61 -4.80 -22.15
C GLY A 171 -2.90 -4.19 -21.62
N MET A 172 -3.32 -4.52 -20.41
CA MET A 172 -4.53 -4.00 -19.77
C MET A 172 -4.21 -3.21 -18.50
N VAL A 173 -5.11 -2.30 -18.13
CA VAL A 173 -5.07 -1.50 -16.91
C VAL A 173 -6.41 -1.59 -16.20
N GLU A 174 -6.38 -1.76 -14.87
CA GLU A 174 -7.57 -1.72 -14.02
C GLU A 174 -7.54 -0.46 -13.16
N LEU A 175 -8.62 0.30 -13.19
CA LEU A 175 -8.82 1.55 -12.49
C LEU A 175 -9.91 1.42 -11.41
N GLN A 176 -9.86 2.30 -10.42
CA GLN A 176 -10.88 2.43 -9.39
C GLN A 176 -11.11 3.90 -9.06
N TYR A 177 -12.34 4.36 -9.12
CA TYR A 177 -12.74 5.66 -8.57
C TYR A 177 -12.99 5.57 -7.07
N GLY A 178 -12.59 6.59 -6.32
CA GLY A 178 -12.79 6.63 -4.89
C GLY A 178 -12.03 5.51 -4.15
N SER A 179 -12.69 4.85 -3.21
CA SER A 179 -12.05 3.86 -2.33
C SER A 179 -11.50 2.66 -3.10
N MET A 180 -10.21 2.40 -2.97
CA MET A 180 -9.50 1.31 -3.65
C MET A 180 -9.05 0.21 -2.67
N ASN A 181 -8.41 0.59 -1.54
CA ASN A 181 -7.95 -0.34 -0.51
C ASN A 181 -8.42 0.11 0.88
N ALA A 182 -8.58 -0.85 1.80
CA ALA A 182 -9.02 -0.57 3.16
C ALA A 182 -7.89 -0.07 4.05
N SER A 183 -8.28 0.60 5.14
CA SER A 183 -7.39 0.87 6.28
C SER A 183 -7.03 -0.41 7.02
N THR A 184 -5.97 -0.33 7.84
CA THR A 184 -5.60 -1.39 8.79
C THR A 184 -5.42 -0.78 10.17
N ASP A 185 -6.20 -1.26 11.15
CA ASP A 185 -6.02 -0.87 12.54
C ASP A 185 -5.99 -2.13 13.42
N THR A 186 -5.09 -2.15 14.39
CA THR A 186 -5.06 -3.19 15.42
C THR A 186 -5.83 -2.72 16.64
N VAL A 187 -6.78 -3.53 17.09
CA VAL A 187 -7.64 -3.20 18.25
C VAL A 187 -7.26 -4.10 19.40
N SER A 188 -6.85 -3.50 20.53
CA SER A 188 -6.52 -4.17 21.79
C SER A 188 -7.48 -3.69 22.87
N ILE A 189 -8.22 -4.63 23.50
CA ILE A 189 -9.17 -4.33 24.56
C ILE A 189 -8.73 -5.03 25.84
N THR A 190 -8.68 -4.29 26.93
CA THR A 190 -8.44 -4.84 28.27
C THR A 190 -9.69 -4.62 29.12
N ILE A 191 -10.17 -5.69 29.76
CA ILE A 191 -11.31 -5.68 30.66
C ILE A 191 -10.82 -6.11 32.03
N GLU A 192 -10.98 -5.22 33.02
CA GLU A 192 -10.56 -5.42 34.39
C GLU A 192 -11.79 -5.58 35.31
N GLY A 193 -11.81 -6.67 36.01
CA GLY A 193 -12.81 -6.98 37.02
C GLY A 193 -12.16 -7.08 38.42
N LYS A 194 -12.72 -7.96 39.26
CA LYS A 194 -12.23 -8.23 40.62
C LYS A 194 -12.23 -9.73 40.88
N GLN A 195 -11.07 -10.27 41.23
CA GLN A 195 -10.93 -11.68 41.58
C GLN A 195 -11.79 -12.07 42.80
N GLY A 196 -12.31 -13.28 42.77
CA GLY A 196 -13.12 -13.83 43.86
C GLY A 196 -13.22 -15.34 43.78
N HIS A 197 -13.82 -15.94 44.80
CA HIS A 197 -14.13 -17.35 44.81
C HIS A 197 -15.36 -17.63 43.94
N GLY A 198 -15.30 -18.60 43.02
CA GLY A 198 -16.39 -18.90 42.06
C GLY A 198 -17.75 -19.19 42.71
N ALA A 199 -17.77 -19.71 43.94
CA ALA A 199 -19.02 -19.95 44.71
C ALA A 199 -19.60 -18.70 45.40
N TYR A 200 -18.84 -17.56 45.42
CA TYR A 200 -19.27 -16.29 46.04
C TYR A 200 -19.17 -15.14 45.03
N PRO A 201 -19.90 -15.20 43.92
CA PRO A 201 -19.74 -14.26 42.79
C PRO A 201 -20.03 -12.79 43.16
N HIS A 202 -20.87 -12.55 44.18
CA HIS A 202 -21.19 -11.21 44.67
C HIS A 202 -20.02 -10.46 45.35
N GLN A 203 -18.92 -11.13 45.62
CA GLN A 203 -17.71 -10.55 46.18
C GLN A 203 -16.67 -10.13 45.12
N GLY A 204 -16.85 -10.56 43.88
CA GLY A 204 -16.01 -10.29 42.74
C GLY A 204 -16.69 -9.47 41.66
N VAL A 205 -15.96 -9.21 40.56
CA VAL A 205 -16.47 -8.70 39.28
C VAL A 205 -15.88 -9.58 38.19
N ASP A 206 -16.74 -10.27 37.45
CA ASP A 206 -16.29 -11.28 36.48
C ASP A 206 -15.95 -10.64 35.13
N ALA A 207 -14.63 -10.57 34.84
CA ALA A 207 -14.15 -10.04 33.60
C ALA A 207 -14.48 -10.92 32.37
N ILE A 208 -14.69 -12.26 32.56
CA ILE A 208 -15.10 -13.14 31.45
C ILE A 208 -16.53 -12.84 31.05
N VAL A 209 -17.45 -12.67 32.01
CA VAL A 209 -18.83 -12.29 31.71
C VAL A 209 -18.86 -10.93 31.01
N ALA A 210 -18.11 -9.94 31.51
CA ALA A 210 -18.03 -8.63 30.87
C ALA A 210 -17.47 -8.72 29.44
N ALA A 211 -16.42 -9.54 29.20
CA ALA A 211 -15.86 -9.75 27.85
C ALA A 211 -16.87 -10.36 26.87
N GLY A 212 -17.66 -11.35 27.31
CA GLY A 212 -18.72 -11.93 26.48
C GLY A 212 -19.74 -10.88 26.02
N HIS A 213 -20.20 -10.01 26.94
CA HIS A 213 -21.10 -8.92 26.60
C HIS A 213 -20.46 -7.88 25.66
N VAL A 214 -19.20 -7.52 25.89
CA VAL A 214 -18.44 -6.59 25.02
C VAL A 214 -18.34 -7.15 23.61
N ILE A 215 -17.96 -8.43 23.44
CA ILE A 215 -17.86 -9.08 22.12
C ILE A 215 -19.19 -9.00 21.37
N CYS A 216 -20.31 -9.34 22.04
CA CYS A 216 -21.64 -9.26 21.45
C CYS A 216 -22.07 -7.82 21.11
N ALA A 217 -21.83 -6.87 22.01
CA ALA A 217 -22.21 -5.48 21.82
C ALA A 217 -21.44 -4.81 20.67
N LEU A 218 -20.15 -5.11 20.50
CA LEU A 218 -19.33 -4.58 19.41
C LEU A 218 -19.84 -4.98 18.01
N GLN A 219 -20.54 -6.12 17.87
CA GLN A 219 -21.13 -6.53 16.58
C GLN A 219 -22.22 -5.55 16.13
N SER A 220 -22.84 -4.79 17.06
CA SER A 220 -23.84 -3.78 16.73
C SER A 220 -23.26 -2.59 15.96
N ILE A 221 -21.97 -2.35 16.04
CA ILE A 221 -21.32 -1.28 15.25
C ILE A 221 -21.55 -1.54 13.76
N VAL A 222 -21.09 -2.68 13.27
CA VAL A 222 -21.19 -3.05 11.85
C VAL A 222 -22.65 -3.20 11.42
N SER A 223 -23.48 -3.81 12.27
CA SER A 223 -24.86 -4.16 11.87
C SER A 223 -25.88 -3.04 12.09
N ARG A 224 -25.62 -2.01 12.93
CA ARG A 224 -26.59 -1.01 13.36
C ARG A 224 -26.10 0.43 13.38
N ASN A 225 -24.78 0.69 13.33
CA ASN A 225 -24.25 2.04 13.39
C ASN A 225 -23.65 2.51 12.07
N ILE A 226 -23.23 1.60 11.21
CA ILE A 226 -22.61 1.90 9.91
C ILE A 226 -23.68 1.84 8.82
N ASP A 227 -23.58 2.72 7.83
CA ASP A 227 -24.43 2.67 6.64
C ASP A 227 -24.29 1.29 5.97
N PRO A 228 -25.38 0.59 5.66
CA PRO A 228 -25.35 -0.74 5.04
C PRO A 228 -24.58 -0.82 3.72
N VAL A 229 -24.39 0.32 3.02
CA VAL A 229 -23.59 0.39 1.77
C VAL A 229 -22.13 0.73 2.01
N ASP A 230 -21.75 1.05 3.24
CA ASP A 230 -20.35 1.27 3.63
C ASP A 230 -19.75 0.00 4.23
N SER A 231 -18.47 -0.24 4.00
CA SER A 231 -17.82 -1.48 4.40
C SER A 231 -16.96 -1.29 5.63
N VAL A 232 -17.26 -2.05 6.67
CA VAL A 232 -16.47 -2.16 7.90
C VAL A 232 -16.30 -3.62 8.28
N VAL A 233 -15.06 -4.02 8.61
CA VAL A 233 -14.77 -5.30 9.23
C VAL A 233 -14.16 -5.06 10.60
N LEU A 234 -14.81 -5.54 11.65
CA LEU A 234 -14.28 -5.60 13.01
C LEU A 234 -14.22 -7.08 13.43
N SER A 235 -13.01 -7.63 13.45
CA SER A 235 -12.77 -9.02 13.84
C SER A 235 -11.96 -9.07 15.12
N LEU A 236 -12.47 -9.79 16.12
CA LEU A 236 -11.74 -10.12 17.35
C LEU A 236 -11.22 -11.54 17.22
N GLY A 237 -9.92 -11.69 16.94
CA GLY A 237 -9.27 -12.98 16.68
C GLY A 237 -8.60 -13.61 17.90
N VAL A 238 -8.43 -12.85 18.98
CA VAL A 238 -7.74 -13.29 20.20
C VAL A 238 -8.55 -12.96 21.43
N ILE A 239 -8.67 -13.92 22.34
CA ILE A 239 -9.20 -13.74 23.70
C ILE A 239 -8.33 -14.51 24.70
N ASN A 240 -7.90 -13.82 25.77
CA ASN A 240 -7.12 -14.43 26.85
C ASN A 240 -7.68 -14.00 28.21
N GLY A 241 -7.90 -14.96 29.12
CA GLY A 241 -8.38 -14.68 30.47
C GLY A 241 -8.65 -15.96 31.25
N GLY A 242 -8.72 -15.83 32.58
CA GLY A 242 -8.92 -16.95 33.50
C GLY A 242 -7.64 -17.73 33.83
N ILE A 243 -7.64 -18.34 35.01
CA ILE A 243 -6.51 -19.15 35.51
C ILE A 243 -6.96 -20.49 36.08
N LYS A 244 -8.20 -20.59 36.59
CA LYS A 244 -8.77 -21.80 37.19
C LYS A 244 -10.29 -21.70 37.24
N GLU A 245 -10.97 -22.84 37.11
CA GLU A 245 -12.44 -22.95 36.94
C GLU A 245 -13.25 -22.37 38.11
N ASN A 246 -12.70 -22.45 39.35
CA ASN A 246 -13.36 -21.97 40.56
C ASN A 246 -12.91 -20.59 41.04
N VAL A 247 -12.22 -19.83 40.16
CA VAL A 247 -11.72 -18.48 40.44
C VAL A 247 -12.34 -17.49 39.45
N ILE A 248 -13.05 -16.48 39.98
CA ILE A 248 -13.56 -15.37 39.16
C ILE A 248 -12.39 -14.65 38.47
N CYS A 249 -12.46 -14.54 37.18
CA CYS A 249 -11.39 -13.95 36.38
C CYS A 249 -11.28 -12.43 36.61
N PRO A 250 -10.12 -11.90 37.05
CA PRO A 250 -9.95 -10.46 37.29
C PRO A 250 -9.60 -9.68 36.04
N LYS A 251 -9.16 -10.33 34.95
CA LYS A 251 -8.72 -9.64 33.75
C LYS A 251 -8.89 -10.51 32.51
N VAL A 252 -9.45 -9.89 31.46
CA VAL A 252 -9.52 -10.46 30.08
C VAL A 252 -8.91 -9.47 29.11
N THR A 253 -8.17 -9.97 28.14
CA THR A 253 -7.69 -9.21 26.97
C THR A 253 -8.29 -9.76 25.69
N LEU A 254 -8.71 -8.84 24.79
CA LEU A 254 -9.16 -9.15 23.44
C LEU A 254 -8.24 -8.48 22.45
N GLY A 255 -7.93 -9.15 21.35
CA GLY A 255 -7.15 -8.62 20.24
C GLY A 255 -7.90 -8.79 18.92
N GLY A 256 -7.84 -7.77 18.07
CA GLY A 256 -8.54 -7.81 16.80
C GLY A 256 -8.03 -6.84 15.76
N THR A 257 -8.71 -6.78 14.62
CA THR A 257 -8.41 -5.86 13.53
C THR A 257 -9.66 -5.12 13.09
N LEU A 258 -9.46 -3.85 12.70
CA LEU A 258 -10.49 -3.02 12.08
C LEU A 258 -10.06 -2.69 10.65
N ARG A 259 -10.97 -2.86 9.68
CA ARG A 259 -10.81 -2.48 8.28
C ARG A 259 -11.96 -1.57 7.86
N THR A 260 -11.65 -0.47 7.20
CA THR A 260 -12.64 0.48 6.65
C THR A 260 -12.19 1.01 5.30
N LEU A 261 -13.14 1.38 4.45
CA LEU A 261 -12.87 1.95 3.13
C LEU A 261 -13.00 3.48 3.11
N ASN A 262 -13.57 4.06 4.16
CA ASN A 262 -13.87 5.49 4.26
C ASN A 262 -13.18 6.07 5.50
N PRO A 263 -12.42 7.18 5.38
CA PRO A 263 -11.74 7.81 6.52
C PRO A 263 -12.69 8.27 7.65
N ASP A 264 -13.87 8.79 7.29
CA ASP A 264 -14.86 9.25 8.30
C ASP A 264 -15.47 8.07 9.05
N THR A 265 -15.79 6.99 8.34
CA THR A 265 -16.28 5.74 8.93
C THR A 265 -15.21 5.11 9.82
N ARG A 266 -13.91 5.18 9.42
CA ARG A 266 -12.79 4.75 10.27
C ARG A 266 -12.77 5.48 11.59
N ARG A 267 -12.83 6.82 11.56
CA ARG A 267 -12.83 7.68 12.75
C ARG A 267 -14.02 7.36 13.66
N TYR A 268 -15.22 7.37 13.09
CA TYR A 268 -16.44 7.06 13.81
C TYR A 268 -16.41 5.67 14.47
N THR A 269 -15.97 4.65 13.75
CA THR A 269 -15.91 3.27 14.26
C THR A 269 -14.96 3.13 15.43
N LYS A 270 -13.78 3.79 15.38
CA LYS A 270 -12.82 3.80 16.48
C LYS A 270 -13.40 4.43 17.76
N GLU A 271 -14.13 5.51 17.63
CA GLU A 271 -14.83 6.16 18.76
C GLU A 271 -15.91 5.26 19.32
N ARG A 272 -16.73 4.65 18.45
CA ARG A 272 -17.80 3.73 18.88
C ARG A 272 -17.30 2.49 19.61
N ILE A 273 -16.16 1.93 19.18
CA ILE A 273 -15.53 0.80 19.89
C ILE A 273 -15.20 1.21 21.33
N LYS A 274 -14.59 2.36 21.54
CA LYS A 274 -14.23 2.87 22.87
C LYS A 274 -15.48 3.08 23.76
N GLU A 275 -16.52 3.72 23.22
CA GLU A 275 -17.77 3.97 23.93
C GLU A 275 -18.47 2.68 24.34
N ILE A 276 -18.65 1.73 23.41
CA ILE A 276 -19.34 0.46 23.69
C ILE A 276 -18.60 -0.34 24.76
N VAL A 277 -17.27 -0.42 24.67
CA VAL A 277 -16.44 -1.12 25.66
C VAL A 277 -16.59 -0.48 27.05
N ASP A 278 -16.46 0.85 27.14
CA ASP A 278 -16.55 1.58 28.41
C ASP A 278 -17.92 1.42 29.05
N PHE A 279 -19.02 1.69 28.33
CA PHE A 279 -20.38 1.61 28.88
C PHE A 279 -20.80 0.17 29.20
N THR A 280 -20.44 -0.81 28.37
CA THR A 280 -20.75 -2.22 28.64
C THR A 280 -20.03 -2.71 29.92
N CYS A 281 -18.75 -2.42 30.03
CA CYS A 281 -17.99 -2.77 31.25
C CYS A 281 -18.52 -2.09 32.50
N LYS A 282 -18.80 -0.78 32.44
CA LYS A 282 -19.39 -0.02 33.56
C LYS A 282 -20.73 -0.59 34.01
N GLY A 283 -21.61 -0.97 33.08
CA GLY A 283 -22.90 -1.59 33.37
C GLY A 283 -22.78 -2.92 34.14
N LEU A 284 -21.64 -3.59 34.04
CA LEU A 284 -21.32 -4.86 34.72
C LEU A 284 -20.37 -4.70 35.90
N GLY A 285 -20.08 -3.46 36.32
CA GLY A 285 -19.17 -3.16 37.42
C GLY A 285 -17.68 -3.38 37.11
N ALA A 286 -17.34 -3.65 35.84
CA ALA A 286 -15.98 -3.82 35.35
C ALA A 286 -15.43 -2.49 34.77
N LYS A 287 -14.13 -2.45 34.47
CA LYS A 287 -13.47 -1.36 33.76
C LYS A 287 -12.96 -1.86 32.40
N GLY A 288 -13.37 -1.21 31.32
CA GLY A 288 -12.88 -1.45 29.96
C GLY A 288 -11.92 -0.37 29.53
N SER A 289 -10.86 -0.76 28.79
CA SER A 289 -9.98 0.15 28.09
C SER A 289 -9.68 -0.36 26.69
N VAL A 290 -9.51 0.55 25.75
CA VAL A 290 -9.25 0.24 24.34
C VAL A 290 -8.04 1.01 23.89
N ASP A 291 -7.09 0.29 23.32
CA ASP A 291 -5.97 0.84 22.58
C ASP A 291 -6.14 0.46 21.09
N ILE A 292 -5.96 1.45 20.20
CA ILE A 292 -6.06 1.24 18.76
C ILE A 292 -4.78 1.76 18.12
N GLU A 293 -3.96 0.82 17.66
CA GLU A 293 -2.78 1.13 16.87
C GLU A 293 -3.20 1.36 15.41
N GLU A 294 -2.98 2.59 14.93
CA GLU A 294 -3.32 2.99 13.58
C GLU A 294 -2.27 2.49 12.59
N GLY A 295 -2.69 1.60 11.70
CA GLY A 295 -1.91 1.15 10.55
C GLY A 295 -2.12 2.06 9.33
N TYR A 296 -2.32 1.45 8.16
CA TYR A 296 -2.48 2.19 6.90
C TYR A 296 -3.85 2.88 6.83
N ALA A 297 -3.85 4.09 6.25
CA ALA A 297 -5.08 4.80 5.93
C ALA A 297 -5.85 4.10 4.79
N PRO A 298 -7.16 4.34 4.63
CA PRO A 298 -7.86 3.91 3.43
C PRO A 298 -7.23 4.56 2.20
N LEU A 299 -6.95 3.78 1.15
CA LEU A 299 -6.53 4.32 -0.12
C LEU A 299 -7.75 4.78 -0.90
N VAL A 300 -7.86 6.10 -1.08
CA VAL A 300 -8.98 6.74 -1.78
C VAL A 300 -8.43 7.56 -2.95
N ASN A 301 -8.66 7.09 -4.16
CA ASN A 301 -8.25 7.78 -5.37
C ASN A 301 -9.05 9.07 -5.61
N ASP A 302 -8.38 10.14 -6.03
CA ASP A 302 -9.04 11.35 -6.52
C ASP A 302 -9.62 11.10 -7.92
N ASN A 303 -10.93 11.31 -8.07
CA ASN A 303 -11.64 11.01 -9.31
C ASN A 303 -11.11 11.79 -10.52
N PHE A 304 -10.67 13.03 -10.33
CA PHE A 304 -10.09 13.85 -11.41
C PHE A 304 -8.76 13.26 -11.89
N VAL A 305 -7.92 12.80 -10.97
CA VAL A 305 -6.65 12.16 -11.32
C VAL A 305 -6.89 10.80 -12.00
N VAL A 306 -7.89 10.03 -11.55
CA VAL A 306 -8.30 8.78 -12.23
C VAL A 306 -8.77 9.06 -13.66
N ASP A 307 -9.51 10.15 -13.91
CA ASP A 307 -9.93 10.52 -15.28
C ASP A 307 -8.72 10.79 -16.18
N ILE A 308 -7.69 11.48 -15.69
CA ILE A 308 -6.44 11.70 -16.44
C ILE A 308 -5.76 10.37 -16.79
N VAL A 309 -5.59 9.48 -15.80
CA VAL A 309 -4.99 8.15 -16.02
C VAL A 309 -5.82 7.34 -17.02
N LYS A 310 -7.15 7.36 -16.89
CA LYS A 310 -8.07 6.68 -17.80
C LYS A 310 -7.92 7.15 -19.25
N GLU A 311 -7.92 8.45 -19.47
CA GLU A 311 -7.79 9.02 -20.82
C GLU A 311 -6.45 8.64 -21.45
N ASN A 312 -5.36 8.73 -20.72
CA ASN A 312 -4.04 8.33 -21.19
C ASN A 312 -3.97 6.81 -21.48
N ALA A 313 -4.54 5.99 -20.59
CA ALA A 313 -4.60 4.54 -20.78
C ALA A 313 -5.45 4.15 -22.02
N ILE A 314 -6.61 4.78 -22.23
CA ILE A 314 -7.46 4.55 -23.39
C ILE A 314 -6.73 4.96 -24.67
N ASN A 315 -6.05 6.10 -24.67
CA ASN A 315 -5.29 6.59 -25.83
C ASN A 315 -4.09 5.70 -26.17
N LEU A 316 -3.49 5.05 -25.17
CA LEU A 316 -2.34 4.17 -25.33
C LEU A 316 -2.75 2.74 -25.75
N LEU A 317 -3.72 2.17 -25.05
CA LEU A 317 -4.04 0.74 -25.09
C LEU A 317 -5.36 0.42 -25.83
N GLY A 318 -6.19 1.43 -26.05
CA GLY A 318 -7.57 1.24 -26.52
C GLY A 318 -8.56 1.02 -25.37
N LYS A 319 -9.82 1.38 -25.62
CA LYS A 319 -10.89 1.40 -24.60
C LYS A 319 -11.14 0.03 -23.95
N ASP A 320 -11.05 -1.04 -24.75
CA ASP A 320 -11.35 -2.41 -24.29
C ASP A 320 -10.29 -2.97 -23.32
N ASN A 321 -9.11 -2.34 -23.28
CA ASN A 321 -7.99 -2.71 -22.40
C ASN A 321 -7.93 -1.86 -21.12
N VAL A 322 -8.92 -0.99 -20.89
CA VAL A 322 -9.06 -0.21 -19.65
C VAL A 322 -10.33 -0.65 -18.93
N VAL A 323 -10.15 -1.37 -17.84
CA VAL A 323 -11.25 -1.95 -17.06
C VAL A 323 -11.40 -1.25 -15.72
N PHE A 324 -12.58 -1.36 -15.13
CA PHE A 324 -12.87 -0.83 -13.80
C PHE A 324 -13.11 -1.96 -12.83
N ARG A 325 -12.51 -1.83 -11.66
CA ARG A 325 -12.72 -2.76 -10.56
C ARG A 325 -14.14 -2.67 -10.05
N LYS A 326 -14.77 -3.82 -9.80
CA LYS A 326 -16.16 -3.89 -9.32
C LYS A 326 -16.29 -3.51 -7.84
N HIS A 327 -15.31 -3.91 -7.04
CA HIS A 327 -15.31 -3.70 -5.58
C HIS A 327 -13.91 -3.34 -5.10
N PRO A 328 -13.78 -2.46 -4.11
CA PRO A 328 -12.50 -2.17 -3.47
C PRO A 328 -11.93 -3.40 -2.76
N SER A 329 -10.64 -3.39 -2.47
CA SER A 329 -9.95 -4.43 -1.70
C SER A 329 -10.05 -4.16 -0.21
N LEU A 330 -10.12 -5.23 0.58
CA LEU A 330 -9.89 -5.14 2.03
C LEU A 330 -8.41 -5.35 2.40
N GLY A 331 -7.53 -5.60 1.42
CA GLY A 331 -6.09 -5.45 1.57
C GLY A 331 -5.71 -3.99 1.76
N ALA A 332 -4.52 -3.74 2.27
CA ALA A 332 -4.01 -2.39 2.50
C ALA A 332 -2.88 -2.05 1.53
N GLU A 333 -2.59 -0.76 1.40
CA GLU A 333 -1.52 -0.21 0.58
C GLU A 333 -1.11 1.15 1.20
N ASP A 334 0.16 1.31 1.52
CA ASP A 334 0.65 2.49 2.22
C ASP A 334 0.84 3.72 1.32
N PHE A 335 0.66 3.57 0.01
CA PHE A 335 0.49 4.69 -0.92
C PHE A 335 -0.61 5.65 -0.46
N SER A 336 -1.59 5.15 0.30
CA SER A 336 -2.65 5.94 0.92
C SER A 336 -2.14 7.15 1.70
N PHE A 337 -0.96 7.07 2.32
CA PHE A 337 -0.40 8.19 3.07
C PHE A 337 0.01 9.37 2.19
N PHE A 338 0.48 9.13 0.96
CA PHE A 338 0.76 10.21 0.02
C PHE A 338 -0.52 10.94 -0.39
N LEU A 339 -1.64 10.23 -0.46
CA LEU A 339 -2.95 10.79 -0.81
C LEU A 339 -3.57 11.65 0.32
N GLU A 340 -3.05 11.56 1.54
CA GLU A 340 -3.39 12.52 2.61
C GLU A 340 -2.73 13.89 2.40
N HIS A 341 -1.70 13.99 1.54
CA HIS A 341 -0.90 15.19 1.29
C HIS A 341 -1.12 15.80 -0.11
N SER A 342 -1.61 15.03 -1.06
CA SER A 342 -1.82 15.44 -2.45
C SER A 342 -3.03 14.74 -3.06
N LYS A 343 -3.58 15.29 -4.15
CA LYS A 343 -4.49 14.53 -5.00
C LYS A 343 -3.73 13.43 -5.72
N GLY A 344 -4.34 12.26 -5.93
CA GLY A 344 -3.61 11.22 -6.64
C GLY A 344 -4.46 10.02 -7.02
N ALA A 345 -3.82 9.11 -7.73
CA ALA A 345 -4.40 7.85 -8.12
C ALA A 345 -3.38 6.72 -8.08
N PHE A 346 -3.81 5.60 -7.53
CA PHE A 346 -3.16 4.32 -7.62
C PHE A 346 -3.96 3.43 -8.57
N TYR A 347 -3.28 2.71 -9.45
CA TYR A 347 -3.94 1.88 -10.46
C TYR A 347 -3.19 0.57 -10.68
N HIS A 348 -3.87 -0.41 -11.26
CA HIS A 348 -3.31 -1.72 -11.52
C HIS A 348 -2.87 -1.85 -12.97
N LEU A 349 -1.66 -2.36 -13.17
CA LEU A 349 -1.08 -2.70 -14.46
C LEU A 349 -1.07 -4.23 -14.64
N GLY A 350 -1.67 -4.73 -15.71
CA GLY A 350 -1.69 -6.16 -16.00
C GLY A 350 -0.28 -6.71 -16.29
N CYS A 351 0.03 -7.85 -15.66
CA CYS A 351 1.31 -8.56 -15.86
C CYS A 351 1.12 -10.06 -16.13
N ARG A 352 -0.13 -10.52 -16.28
CA ARG A 352 -0.47 -11.91 -16.60
C ARG A 352 -0.21 -12.23 -18.07
N ASN A 353 0.28 -13.43 -18.36
CA ASN A 353 0.37 -13.95 -19.72
C ASN A 353 0.19 -15.46 -19.74
N GLU A 354 -0.92 -15.92 -20.31
CA GLU A 354 -1.23 -17.36 -20.38
C GLU A 354 -0.31 -18.11 -21.34
N GLU A 355 0.06 -17.50 -22.45
CA GLU A 355 0.95 -18.12 -23.46
C GLU A 355 2.36 -18.33 -22.91
N LYS A 356 2.83 -17.43 -22.04
CA LYS A 356 4.12 -17.52 -21.36
C LYS A 356 4.04 -18.30 -20.03
N ASN A 357 2.85 -18.83 -19.67
CA ASN A 357 2.57 -19.51 -18.39
C ASN A 357 2.90 -18.65 -17.15
N ILE A 358 2.61 -17.35 -17.23
CA ILE A 358 2.78 -16.39 -16.12
C ILE A 358 1.41 -16.16 -15.50
N LEU A 359 1.06 -16.98 -14.50
CA LEU A 359 -0.29 -17.09 -13.94
C LEU A 359 -0.33 -17.04 -12.40
N SER A 360 0.82 -17.10 -11.75
CA SER A 360 0.91 -17.25 -10.30
C SER A 360 0.46 -15.98 -9.58
N PRO A 361 -0.33 -16.09 -8.49
CA PRO A 361 -0.74 -14.95 -7.68
C PRO A 361 0.45 -14.27 -6.99
N LEU A 362 0.23 -13.02 -6.55
CA LEU A 362 1.13 -12.32 -5.64
C LEU A 362 1.40 -13.15 -4.37
N HIS A 363 2.51 -12.90 -3.70
CA HIS A 363 2.93 -13.55 -2.44
C HIS A 363 3.07 -15.07 -2.55
N THR A 364 3.37 -15.58 -3.74
CA THR A 364 3.64 -17.01 -3.96
C THR A 364 5.08 -17.25 -4.43
N ALA A 365 5.61 -18.43 -4.12
CA ALA A 365 6.97 -18.83 -4.48
C ALA A 365 7.23 -18.96 -6.00
N TYR A 366 6.19 -18.90 -6.80
CA TYR A 366 6.21 -19.02 -8.27
C TYR A 366 5.83 -17.73 -8.98
N PHE A 367 5.59 -16.64 -8.26
CA PHE A 367 5.22 -15.36 -8.85
C PHE A 367 6.26 -14.91 -9.88
N ASP A 368 5.80 -14.43 -11.01
CA ASP A 368 6.59 -13.77 -12.05
C ASP A 368 5.67 -12.84 -12.86
N ILE A 369 6.25 -11.99 -13.67
CA ILE A 369 5.53 -11.05 -14.53
C ILE A 369 5.86 -11.25 -16.00
N ASP A 370 4.95 -10.90 -16.87
CA ASP A 370 5.28 -10.65 -18.26
C ASP A 370 5.96 -9.28 -18.40
N GLU A 371 7.27 -9.30 -18.67
CA GLU A 371 8.11 -8.11 -18.74
C GLU A 371 7.69 -7.12 -19.83
N ASP A 372 6.79 -7.50 -20.74
CA ASP A 372 6.18 -6.57 -21.70
C ASP A 372 5.33 -5.49 -21.00
N CYS A 373 4.90 -5.69 -19.75
CA CYS A 373 4.20 -4.67 -18.95
C CYS A 373 5.10 -3.47 -18.57
N LEU A 374 6.43 -3.65 -18.52
CA LEU A 374 7.36 -2.60 -18.09
C LEU A 374 7.30 -1.37 -18.98
N GLU A 375 7.32 -1.56 -20.31
CA GLU A 375 7.20 -0.45 -21.28
C GLU A 375 5.88 0.30 -21.12
N ILE A 376 4.80 -0.42 -20.84
CA ILE A 376 3.45 0.15 -20.69
C ILE A 376 3.41 1.01 -19.43
N GLY A 377 3.98 0.51 -18.31
CA GLY A 377 4.07 1.26 -17.06
C GLY A 377 4.85 2.56 -17.22
N VAL A 378 6.02 2.51 -17.87
CA VAL A 378 6.81 3.71 -18.18
C VAL A 378 6.00 4.71 -19.02
N MET A 379 5.34 4.22 -20.10
CA MET A 379 4.56 5.09 -20.98
C MET A 379 3.43 5.78 -20.21
N LEU A 380 2.72 5.06 -19.35
CA LEU A 380 1.63 5.61 -18.55
C LEU A 380 2.14 6.66 -17.56
N HIS A 381 3.23 6.39 -16.83
CA HIS A 381 3.81 7.38 -15.92
C HIS A 381 4.23 8.66 -16.65
N VAL A 382 4.88 8.52 -17.80
CA VAL A 382 5.29 9.69 -18.61
C VAL A 382 4.08 10.47 -19.14
N LEU A 383 3.08 9.80 -19.73
CA LEU A 383 1.88 10.45 -20.25
C LEU A 383 1.08 11.15 -19.15
N ASN A 384 0.92 10.50 -18.00
CA ASN A 384 0.23 11.08 -16.86
C ASN A 384 0.96 12.34 -16.37
N THR A 385 2.29 12.28 -16.24
CA THR A 385 3.11 13.45 -15.85
C THR A 385 2.95 14.61 -16.82
N LEU A 386 3.00 14.36 -18.14
CA LEU A 386 2.81 15.38 -19.16
C LEU A 386 1.39 15.96 -19.18
N SER A 387 0.38 15.19 -18.72
CA SER A 387 -0.98 15.70 -18.60
C SER A 387 -1.12 16.72 -17.46
N PHE A 388 -0.42 16.52 -16.34
CA PHE A 388 -0.40 17.46 -15.22
C PHE A 388 0.37 18.76 -15.53
N ALA A 389 1.32 18.72 -16.47
CA ALA A 389 2.00 19.93 -16.95
C ALA A 389 1.05 20.93 -17.64
N LYS A 390 -0.12 20.47 -18.09
CA LYS A 390 -1.09 21.30 -18.82
C LYS A 390 -2.16 21.94 -17.91
N LEU A 391 -2.12 21.68 -16.62
CA LEU A 391 -3.06 22.21 -15.63
C LEU A 391 -2.52 23.51 -14.99
#